data_71e246c8a5ff083a4be1a971733bb0f5
#
_entry.id   71e246c8a5ff083a4be1a971733bb0f5
#
_cell.length_a   1.000
_cell.length_b   1.000
_cell.length_c   1.000
_cell.angle_alpha   90.00
_cell.angle_beta   90.00
_cell.angle_gamma   90.00
#
_symmetry.space_group_name_H-M   'P 1'
#
loop_
_entity.id
_entity.type
_entity.pdbx_description
1 polymer ?
#
loop_
_entity_poly.entity_id
_entity_poly.type
_entity_poly.pdbx_seq_one_letter_code
_entity_poly.pdbx_strand_id
1 'polypeptide(L)'
;MEKPSWAQAHRSVAKRLLARRNDKEGLVDSLSWALETCCVQFPIVEAGEALDALDPFTFMAAWCRPMPEARKERLFLLACEALELEVAETPSFYDCPEVEDYQVRMFSHRDKTMGEEIERLWDLFAAAMGLSAGDAEDADERDALVCAFIHAYDAVARSKIPARTHLATLLCWIDPVRFAPLETTPSTGTAYLEALARGATPALPQRRAPRIDPEQTEGL
;
A
#
# COMPACT_ATOMS: atom_id res chain seq x y z
N MET A 1 7.63 0.84 20.73
CA MET A 1 6.28 1.19 20.21
C MET A 1 5.71 -0.07 19.62
N GLU A 2 4.55 -0.51 20.08
CA GLU A 2 3.90 -1.73 19.59
C GLU A 2 3.42 -1.49 18.15
N LYS A 3 3.63 -2.48 17.26
CA LYS A 3 3.18 -2.35 15.86
C LYS A 3 1.66 -2.47 15.81
N PRO A 4 0.96 -1.68 14.97
CA PRO A 4 -0.47 -1.84 14.76
C PRO A 4 -0.80 -3.26 14.30
N SER A 5 -1.95 -3.81 14.71
CA SER A 5 -2.36 -5.19 14.37
C SER A 5 -2.44 -5.42 12.85
N TRP A 6 -2.93 -4.44 12.09
CA TRP A 6 -2.97 -4.51 10.64
C TRP A 6 -1.59 -4.61 9.99
N ALA A 7 -0.54 -4.03 10.58
CA ALA A 7 0.80 -4.00 9.98
C ALA A 7 1.40 -5.41 9.84
N GLN A 8 1.18 -6.27 10.83
CA GLN A 8 1.62 -7.67 10.76
C GLN A 8 0.83 -8.45 9.72
N ALA A 9 -0.49 -8.25 9.68
CA ALA A 9 -1.38 -8.87 8.72
C ALA A 9 -1.02 -8.44 7.28
N HIS A 10 -0.83 -7.14 7.04
CA HIS A 10 -0.36 -6.62 5.75
C HIS A 10 0.98 -7.21 5.33
N ARG A 11 1.92 -7.36 6.25
CA ARG A 11 3.22 -7.96 5.94
C ARG A 11 3.09 -9.41 5.48
N SER A 12 2.15 -10.18 6.05
CA SER A 12 1.86 -11.55 5.61
C SER A 12 1.27 -11.56 4.20
N VAL A 13 0.30 -10.69 3.93
CA VAL A 13 -0.27 -10.50 2.59
C VAL A 13 0.82 -10.06 1.61
N ALA A 14 1.65 -9.08 1.97
CA ALA A 14 2.72 -8.57 1.12
C ALA A 14 3.71 -9.66 0.70
N LYS A 15 4.10 -10.53 1.63
CA LYS A 15 4.95 -11.70 1.33
C LYS A 15 4.27 -12.65 0.33
N ARG A 16 2.98 -12.91 0.52
CA ARG A 16 2.23 -13.80 -0.36
C ARG A 16 2.04 -13.21 -1.75
N LEU A 17 1.73 -11.91 -1.84
CA LEU A 17 1.65 -11.19 -3.11
C LEU A 17 2.98 -11.25 -3.86
N LEU A 18 4.11 -11.00 -3.18
CA LEU A 18 5.42 -11.06 -3.80
C LEU A 18 5.74 -12.44 -4.35
N ALA A 19 5.38 -13.51 -3.62
CA ALA A 19 5.53 -14.89 -4.08
C ALA A 19 4.67 -15.21 -5.32
N ARG A 20 3.56 -14.48 -5.52
CA ARG A 20 2.65 -14.63 -6.68
C ARG A 20 2.83 -13.55 -7.73
N ARG A 21 3.91 -12.75 -7.71
CA ARG A 21 4.17 -11.66 -8.67
C ARG A 21 3.96 -12.07 -10.14
N ASN A 22 4.37 -13.28 -10.50
CA ASN A 22 4.28 -13.80 -11.87
C ASN A 22 2.92 -14.40 -12.22
N ASP A 23 2.03 -14.55 -11.26
CA ASP A 23 0.67 -15.08 -11.42
C ASP A 23 -0.34 -13.94 -11.56
N LYS A 24 -0.20 -13.17 -12.64
CA LYS A 24 -0.98 -11.94 -12.86
C LYS A 24 -2.47 -12.19 -12.93
N GLU A 25 -2.88 -13.21 -13.70
CA GLU A 25 -4.28 -13.61 -13.87
C GLU A 25 -4.87 -14.10 -12.53
N GLY A 26 -4.18 -14.99 -11.83
CA GLY A 26 -4.64 -15.51 -10.55
C GLY A 26 -4.74 -14.44 -9.44
N LEU A 27 -3.95 -13.36 -9.51
CA LEU A 27 -4.10 -12.22 -8.60
C LEU A 27 -5.34 -11.39 -8.93
N VAL A 28 -5.62 -11.18 -10.21
CA VAL A 28 -6.85 -10.49 -10.66
C VAL A 28 -8.08 -11.28 -10.24
N ASP A 29 -8.09 -12.60 -10.49
CA ASP A 29 -9.19 -13.48 -10.12
C ASP A 29 -9.41 -13.51 -8.60
N SER A 30 -8.32 -13.59 -7.82
CA SER A 30 -8.37 -13.58 -6.36
C SER A 30 -9.03 -12.31 -5.82
N LEU A 31 -8.65 -11.16 -6.36
CA LEU A 31 -9.22 -9.88 -5.93
C LEU A 31 -10.68 -9.73 -6.39
N SER A 32 -10.97 -10.08 -7.64
CA SER A 32 -12.31 -10.01 -8.21
C SER A 32 -13.30 -10.85 -7.41
N TRP A 33 -12.93 -12.11 -7.09
CA TRP A 33 -13.73 -13.00 -6.27
C TRP A 33 -14.03 -12.40 -4.87
N ALA A 34 -13.03 -11.83 -4.22
CA ALA A 34 -13.19 -11.22 -2.88
C ALA A 34 -14.13 -10.01 -2.94
N LEU A 35 -13.98 -9.15 -3.96
CA LEU A 35 -14.82 -7.96 -4.17
C LEU A 35 -16.28 -8.32 -4.44
N GLU A 36 -16.51 -9.30 -5.33
CA GLU A 36 -17.85 -9.80 -5.67
C GLU A 36 -18.53 -10.42 -4.46
N THR A 37 -17.83 -11.27 -3.71
CA THR A 37 -18.34 -11.92 -2.50
C THR A 37 -18.70 -10.91 -1.40
N CYS A 38 -17.97 -9.79 -1.31
CA CYS A 38 -18.26 -8.68 -0.40
C CYS A 38 -19.29 -7.70 -0.94
N CYS A 39 -19.75 -7.83 -2.18
CA CYS A 39 -20.56 -6.84 -2.89
C CYS A 39 -19.93 -5.43 -2.82
N VAL A 40 -18.62 -5.35 -3.05
CA VAL A 40 -17.85 -4.11 -3.01
C VAL A 40 -17.50 -3.69 -4.43
N GLN A 41 -17.92 -2.49 -4.82
CA GLN A 41 -17.45 -1.88 -6.06
C GLN A 41 -16.02 -1.38 -5.85
N PHE A 42 -15.17 -1.62 -6.83
CA PHE A 42 -13.78 -1.19 -6.82
C PHE A 42 -13.47 -0.36 -8.07
N PRO A 43 -12.91 0.83 -7.92
CA PRO A 43 -12.86 1.82 -9.00
C PRO A 43 -11.89 1.51 -10.14
N ILE A 44 -11.12 0.44 -10.04
CA ILE A 44 -10.19 0.00 -11.09
C ILE A 44 -10.87 -0.85 -12.18
N VAL A 45 -12.06 -1.38 -11.91
CA VAL A 45 -12.85 -2.09 -12.92
C VAL A 45 -13.51 -1.05 -13.82
N GLU A 46 -12.87 -0.71 -14.92
CA GLU A 46 -13.41 0.22 -15.89
C GLU A 46 -14.31 -0.51 -16.91
N ALA A 47 -15.57 -0.06 -16.99
CA ALA A 47 -16.50 -0.32 -18.10
C ALA A 47 -16.69 -1.80 -18.53
N GLY A 48 -16.50 -2.76 -17.63
CA GLY A 48 -16.72 -4.19 -17.91
C GLY A 48 -15.57 -4.89 -18.62
N GLU A 49 -14.43 -4.23 -18.76
CA GLU A 49 -13.20 -4.89 -19.21
C GLU A 49 -12.48 -5.57 -18.03
N ALA A 50 -12.08 -6.81 -18.22
CA ALA A 50 -11.26 -7.53 -17.25
C ALA A 50 -9.88 -6.87 -17.14
N LEU A 51 -9.32 -6.86 -15.93
CA LEU A 51 -7.95 -6.43 -15.71
C LEU A 51 -6.98 -7.48 -16.27
N ASP A 52 -5.99 -7.05 -17.06
CA ASP A 52 -4.95 -7.96 -17.57
C ASP A 52 -3.84 -8.19 -16.54
N ALA A 53 -3.63 -7.25 -15.63
CA ALA A 53 -2.60 -7.33 -14.60
C ALA A 53 -2.94 -6.42 -13.42
N LEU A 54 -2.38 -6.73 -12.25
CA LEU A 54 -2.57 -6.01 -11.02
C LEU A 54 -1.23 -5.77 -10.33
N ASP A 55 -1.02 -4.57 -9.82
CA ASP A 55 0.09 -4.27 -8.94
C ASP A 55 -0.26 -4.53 -7.47
N PRO A 56 0.72 -4.74 -6.58
CA PRO A 56 0.47 -5.13 -5.20
C PRO A 56 -0.19 -4.03 -4.37
N PHE A 57 0.05 -2.77 -4.67
CA PHE A 57 -0.55 -1.65 -3.94
C PHE A 57 -2.03 -1.51 -4.28
N THR A 58 -2.40 -1.68 -5.55
CA THR A 58 -3.80 -1.72 -5.96
C THR A 58 -4.52 -2.89 -5.30
N PHE A 59 -3.91 -4.07 -5.21
CA PHE A 59 -4.49 -5.19 -4.49
C PHE A 59 -4.80 -4.82 -3.03
N MET A 60 -3.85 -4.24 -2.30
CA MET A 60 -4.01 -3.85 -0.90
C MET A 60 -4.98 -2.68 -0.73
N ALA A 61 -5.09 -1.78 -1.71
CA ALA A 61 -6.03 -0.66 -1.68
C ALA A 61 -7.49 -1.11 -1.61
N ALA A 62 -7.82 -2.34 -1.95
CA ALA A 62 -9.17 -2.86 -1.90
C ALA A 62 -9.83 -2.67 -0.53
N TRP A 63 -9.10 -2.87 0.57
CA TRP A 63 -9.57 -2.66 1.94
C TRP A 63 -8.95 -1.45 2.64
N CYS A 64 -7.89 -0.84 2.09
CA CYS A 64 -7.25 0.36 2.63
C CYS A 64 -7.87 1.65 2.07
N ARG A 65 -9.18 1.75 2.03
CA ARG A 65 -9.95 2.91 1.57
C ARG A 65 -11.13 3.19 2.50
N PRO A 66 -11.76 4.38 2.41
CA PRO A 66 -12.88 4.74 3.25
C PRO A 66 -14.06 3.75 3.10
N MET A 67 -14.29 2.95 4.13
CA MET A 67 -15.45 2.06 4.27
C MET A 67 -15.61 1.65 5.74
N PRO A 68 -16.78 1.12 6.16
CA PRO A 68 -16.98 0.61 7.51
C PRO A 68 -15.96 -0.47 7.88
N GLU A 69 -15.43 -0.42 9.10
CA GLU A 69 -14.40 -1.34 9.61
C GLU A 69 -14.74 -2.81 9.35
N ALA A 70 -15.93 -3.24 9.73
CA ALA A 70 -16.39 -4.62 9.51
C ALA A 70 -16.36 -5.05 8.03
N ARG A 71 -16.47 -4.11 7.09
CA ARG A 71 -16.37 -4.39 5.67
C ARG A 71 -14.93 -4.53 5.24
N LYS A 72 -14.01 -3.72 5.78
CA LYS A 72 -12.56 -3.86 5.56
C LYS A 72 -12.07 -5.22 6.02
N GLU A 73 -12.42 -5.58 7.27
CA GLU A 73 -12.06 -6.86 7.87
C GLU A 73 -12.56 -8.04 7.03
N ARG A 74 -13.84 -7.99 6.63
CA ARG A 74 -14.42 -9.05 5.78
C ARG A 74 -13.71 -9.16 4.42
N LEU A 75 -13.50 -8.03 3.75
CA LEU A 75 -12.82 -8.03 2.44
C LEU A 75 -11.37 -8.51 2.57
N PHE A 76 -10.67 -8.09 3.61
CA PHE A 76 -9.32 -8.56 3.91
C PHE A 76 -9.28 -10.09 4.10
N LEU A 77 -10.21 -10.64 4.91
CA LEU A 77 -10.27 -12.09 5.15
C LEU A 77 -10.54 -12.88 3.86
N LEU A 78 -11.46 -12.39 3.01
CA LEU A 78 -11.73 -13.02 1.72
C LEU A 78 -10.52 -12.92 0.78
N ALA A 79 -9.83 -11.79 0.76
CA ALA A 79 -8.60 -11.65 -0.01
C ALA A 79 -7.50 -12.60 0.50
N CYS A 80 -7.38 -12.81 1.80
CA CYS A 80 -6.47 -13.79 2.38
C CYS A 80 -6.85 -15.22 1.99
N GLU A 81 -8.14 -15.57 2.04
CA GLU A 81 -8.65 -16.88 1.60
C GLU A 81 -8.30 -17.13 0.13
N ALA A 82 -8.57 -16.18 -0.76
CA ALA A 82 -8.23 -16.26 -2.19
C ALA A 82 -6.71 -16.36 -2.46
N LEU A 83 -5.89 -15.82 -1.56
CA LEU A 83 -4.45 -15.95 -1.58
C LEU A 83 -3.94 -17.22 -0.90
N GLU A 84 -4.82 -18.09 -0.38
CA GLU A 84 -4.45 -19.26 0.42
C GLU A 84 -3.56 -18.88 1.64
N LEU A 85 -3.90 -17.80 2.30
CA LEU A 85 -3.19 -17.30 3.46
C LEU A 85 -4.04 -17.47 4.73
N GLU A 86 -3.54 -18.26 5.66
CA GLU A 86 -4.18 -18.40 6.97
C GLU A 86 -3.96 -17.16 7.82
N VAL A 87 -5.03 -16.65 8.41
CA VAL A 87 -5.03 -15.49 9.31
C VAL A 87 -5.47 -15.96 10.69
N ALA A 88 -4.56 -15.91 11.66
CA ALA A 88 -4.82 -16.36 13.01
C ALA A 88 -5.83 -15.47 13.74
N GLU A 89 -5.74 -14.16 13.54
CA GLU A 89 -6.62 -13.16 14.16
C GLU A 89 -6.98 -12.08 13.13
N THR A 90 -8.24 -11.67 13.12
CA THR A 90 -8.69 -10.56 12.27
C THR A 90 -8.07 -9.26 12.77
N PRO A 91 -7.30 -8.54 11.95
CA PRO A 91 -6.70 -7.27 12.38
C PRO A 91 -7.73 -6.15 12.41
N SER A 92 -7.55 -5.18 13.33
CA SER A 92 -8.26 -3.90 13.23
C SER A 92 -7.53 -2.97 12.24
N PHE A 93 -8.28 -2.33 11.37
CA PHE A 93 -7.79 -1.36 10.39
C PHE A 93 -8.02 0.09 10.82
N TYR A 94 -8.45 0.32 12.06
CA TYR A 94 -8.85 1.65 12.55
C TYR A 94 -7.78 2.72 12.31
N ASP A 95 -6.51 2.39 12.53
CA ASP A 95 -5.37 3.29 12.33
C ASP A 95 -4.63 3.06 11.01
N CYS A 96 -5.17 2.21 10.11
CA CYS A 96 -4.55 1.97 8.82
C CYS A 96 -4.75 3.21 7.93
N PRO A 97 -3.67 3.77 7.34
CA PRO A 97 -3.80 4.86 6.40
C PRO A 97 -4.65 4.47 5.20
N GLU A 98 -5.57 5.35 4.83
CA GLU A 98 -6.50 5.12 3.73
C GLU A 98 -6.09 5.88 2.47
N VAL A 99 -6.49 5.36 1.32
CA VAL A 99 -6.48 6.05 0.03
C VAL A 99 -7.91 6.25 -0.44
N GLU A 100 -8.22 7.44 -0.92
CA GLU A 100 -9.54 7.77 -1.47
C GLU A 100 -9.81 7.00 -2.78
N ASP A 101 -11.08 6.71 -3.07
CA ASP A 101 -11.48 5.94 -4.24
C ASP A 101 -10.94 6.53 -5.56
N TYR A 102 -10.91 7.86 -5.70
CA TYR A 102 -10.35 8.51 -6.88
C TYR A 102 -8.83 8.35 -6.99
N GLN A 103 -8.14 8.12 -5.89
CA GLN A 103 -6.69 7.87 -5.84
C GLN A 103 -6.36 6.46 -6.30
N VAL A 104 -7.27 5.50 -6.09
CA VAL A 104 -7.11 4.12 -6.58
C VAL A 104 -7.16 4.07 -8.11
N ARG A 105 -7.83 5.03 -8.76
CA ARG A 105 -7.82 5.17 -10.23
C ARG A 105 -6.48 5.59 -10.83
N MET A 106 -5.47 5.77 -9.98
CA MET A 106 -4.11 6.10 -10.41
C MET A 106 -3.51 5.07 -11.36
N PHE A 107 -4.04 3.87 -11.36
CA PHE A 107 -3.64 2.77 -12.23
C PHE A 107 -4.65 2.68 -13.39
N SER A 108 -4.73 3.72 -14.23
CA SER A 108 -5.60 3.71 -15.39
C SER A 108 -5.15 2.63 -16.37
N HIS A 109 -5.94 1.59 -16.53
CA HIS A 109 -5.68 0.44 -17.41
C HIS A 109 -5.94 0.75 -18.90
N ARG A 110 -6.28 1.98 -19.24
CA ARG A 110 -6.60 2.40 -20.62
C ARG A 110 -5.38 2.61 -21.50
N ASP A 111 -4.22 2.85 -20.90
CA ASP A 111 -3.00 3.10 -21.65
C ASP A 111 -2.18 1.82 -21.77
N LYS A 112 -1.97 1.33 -23.01
CA LYS A 112 -1.18 0.11 -23.27
C LYS A 112 0.28 0.20 -22.81
N THR A 113 0.74 1.38 -22.39
CA THR A 113 2.06 1.61 -21.81
C THR A 113 2.16 1.21 -20.34
N MET A 114 1.03 0.88 -19.69
CA MET A 114 0.95 0.58 -18.27
C MET A 114 1.67 -0.71 -17.83
N GLY A 115 2.00 -1.62 -18.74
CA GLY A 115 2.73 -2.84 -18.40
C GLY A 115 4.07 -2.57 -17.69
N GLU A 116 4.85 -1.59 -18.16
CA GLU A 116 6.11 -1.20 -17.52
C GLU A 116 5.89 -0.52 -16.17
N GLU A 117 4.83 0.26 -16.03
CA GLU A 117 4.52 0.98 -14.79
C GLU A 117 4.07 0.03 -13.69
N ILE A 118 3.28 -1.01 -14.02
CA ILE A 118 2.92 -2.08 -13.09
C ILE A 118 4.18 -2.82 -12.62
N GLU A 119 5.10 -3.15 -13.52
CA GLU A 119 6.35 -3.80 -13.12
C GLU A 119 7.22 -2.91 -12.23
N ARG A 120 7.29 -1.60 -12.47
CA ARG A 120 7.99 -0.65 -11.58
C ARG A 120 7.38 -0.60 -10.19
N LEU A 121 6.05 -0.71 -10.07
CA LEU A 121 5.37 -0.81 -8.77
C LEU A 121 5.70 -2.13 -8.06
N TRP A 122 5.79 -3.24 -8.79
CA TRP A 122 6.26 -4.51 -8.26
C TRP A 122 7.72 -4.44 -7.80
N ASP A 123 8.59 -3.78 -8.54
CA ASP A 123 10.00 -3.59 -8.17
C ASP A 123 10.14 -2.73 -6.91
N LEU A 124 9.38 -1.64 -6.82
CA LEU A 124 9.33 -0.82 -5.61
C LEU A 124 8.82 -1.61 -4.40
N PHE A 125 7.77 -2.40 -4.60
CA PHE A 125 7.21 -3.24 -3.55
C PHE A 125 8.23 -4.29 -3.05
N ALA A 126 8.91 -4.97 -3.97
CA ALA A 126 9.94 -5.94 -3.65
C ALA A 126 11.12 -5.30 -2.89
N ALA A 127 11.58 -4.14 -3.35
CA ALA A 127 12.66 -3.39 -2.70
C ALA A 127 12.27 -2.91 -1.30
N ALA A 128 11.03 -2.41 -1.12
CA ALA A 128 10.51 -2.02 0.19
C ALA A 128 10.40 -3.22 1.15
N MET A 129 9.94 -4.37 0.64
CA MET A 129 9.87 -5.62 1.41
C MET A 129 11.27 -6.10 1.82
N GLY A 130 12.25 -6.04 0.92
CA GLY A 130 13.65 -6.37 1.21
C GLY A 130 14.21 -5.46 2.30
N LEU A 131 14.01 -4.16 2.19
CA LEU A 131 14.45 -3.19 3.20
C LEU A 131 13.77 -3.42 4.56
N SER A 132 12.48 -3.81 4.57
CA SER A 132 11.72 -4.10 5.80
C SER A 132 12.08 -5.44 6.44
N ALA A 133 12.52 -6.42 5.65
CA ALA A 133 12.96 -7.72 6.16
C ALA A 133 14.36 -7.65 6.78
N GLY A 134 15.13 -6.62 6.42
CA GLY A 134 16.56 -6.55 6.70
C GLY A 134 16.87 -6.33 8.17
N ASP A 135 17.08 -7.43 8.86
CA ASP A 135 18.11 -7.55 9.88
C ASP A 135 19.45 -7.81 9.15
N ALA A 136 19.79 -6.93 8.17
CA ALA A 136 21.07 -7.01 7.50
C ALA A 136 22.16 -6.89 8.55
N GLU A 137 22.82 -8.01 8.84
CA GLU A 137 23.91 -8.09 9.82
C GLU A 137 25.12 -7.32 9.30
N ASP A 138 25.23 -7.17 7.98
CA ASP A 138 26.30 -6.49 7.29
C ASP A 138 25.88 -5.09 6.80
N ALA A 139 26.77 -4.10 6.99
CA ALA A 139 26.58 -2.74 6.54
C ALA A 139 26.47 -2.64 5.01
N ASP A 140 27.28 -3.40 4.29
CA ASP A 140 27.32 -3.42 2.83
C ASP A 140 26.02 -3.97 2.25
N GLU A 141 25.44 -5.00 2.87
CA GLU A 141 24.13 -5.54 2.48
C GLU A 141 23.00 -4.52 2.72
N ARG A 142 23.06 -3.82 3.86
CA ARG A 142 22.08 -2.75 4.16
C ARG A 142 22.15 -1.63 3.14
N ASP A 143 23.35 -1.19 2.79
CA ASP A 143 23.54 -0.14 1.80
C ASP A 143 23.06 -0.58 0.41
N ALA A 144 23.26 -1.84 0.04
CA ALA A 144 22.72 -2.40 -1.20
C ALA A 144 21.18 -2.38 -1.23
N LEU A 145 20.51 -2.77 -0.12
CA LEU A 145 19.05 -2.72 0.00
C LEU A 145 18.52 -1.29 -0.09
N VAL A 146 19.18 -0.32 0.56
CA VAL A 146 18.83 1.10 0.49
C VAL A 146 18.98 1.61 -0.94
N CYS A 147 20.08 1.31 -1.62
CA CYS A 147 20.30 1.70 -3.00
C CYS A 147 19.25 1.11 -3.95
N ALA A 148 18.91 -0.16 -3.79
CA ALA A 148 17.87 -0.81 -4.58
C ALA A 148 16.50 -0.14 -4.37
N PHE A 149 16.16 0.19 -3.12
CA PHE A 149 14.92 0.90 -2.80
C PHE A 149 14.88 2.30 -3.42
N ILE A 150 15.95 3.09 -3.27
CA ILE A 150 16.02 4.44 -3.85
C ILE A 150 15.87 4.38 -5.37
N HIS A 151 16.54 3.43 -6.02
CA HIS A 151 16.45 3.25 -7.47
C HIS A 151 15.01 2.93 -7.93
N ALA A 152 14.35 1.99 -7.27
CA ALA A 152 12.98 1.60 -7.58
C ALA A 152 11.99 2.74 -7.28
N TYR A 153 12.17 3.46 -6.16
CA TYR A 153 11.37 4.63 -5.81
C TYR A 153 11.49 5.73 -6.86
N ASP A 154 12.70 6.07 -7.27
CA ASP A 154 12.97 7.07 -8.30
C ASP A 154 12.35 6.69 -9.65
N ALA A 155 12.37 5.41 -10.02
CA ALA A 155 11.75 4.93 -11.25
C ALA A 155 10.22 5.17 -11.25
N VAL A 156 9.56 4.91 -10.11
CA VAL A 156 8.12 5.19 -9.95
C VAL A 156 7.86 6.70 -9.87
N ALA A 157 8.64 7.46 -9.11
CA ALA A 157 8.47 8.90 -8.94
C ALA A 157 8.63 9.69 -10.25
N ARG A 158 9.45 9.21 -11.17
CA ARG A 158 9.64 9.79 -12.51
C ARG A 158 8.62 9.33 -13.55
N SER A 159 7.90 8.27 -13.25
CA SER A 159 6.84 7.78 -14.15
C SER A 159 5.65 8.74 -14.15
N LYS A 160 4.78 8.57 -15.12
CA LYS A 160 3.53 9.34 -15.22
C LYS A 160 2.44 8.81 -14.26
N ILE A 161 2.77 7.84 -13.40
CA ILE A 161 1.82 7.25 -12.46
C ILE A 161 1.32 8.34 -11.51
N PRO A 162 0.02 8.62 -11.46
CA PRO A 162 -0.56 9.55 -10.49
C PRO A 162 -0.28 9.14 -9.03
N ALA A 163 -0.02 7.84 -8.78
CA ALA A 163 0.31 7.26 -7.48
C ALA A 163 1.50 7.91 -6.75
N ARG A 164 2.38 8.61 -7.45
CA ARG A 164 3.58 9.22 -6.84
C ARG A 164 3.28 10.13 -5.65
N THR A 165 2.10 10.74 -5.60
CA THR A 165 1.70 11.62 -4.49
C THR A 165 1.28 10.84 -3.25
N HIS A 166 1.03 9.54 -3.37
CA HIS A 166 0.57 8.66 -2.29
C HIS A 166 1.56 7.55 -1.96
N LEU A 167 2.75 7.55 -2.57
CA LEU A 167 3.77 6.51 -2.35
C LEU A 167 4.11 6.32 -0.88
N ALA A 168 4.15 7.39 -0.08
CA ALA A 168 4.41 7.28 1.34
C ALA A 168 3.32 6.48 2.08
N THR A 169 2.05 6.70 1.74
CA THR A 169 0.91 5.94 2.28
C THR A 169 0.98 4.48 1.85
N LEU A 170 1.26 4.22 0.57
CA LEU A 170 1.36 2.86 0.02
C LEU A 170 2.52 2.09 0.68
N LEU A 171 3.67 2.71 0.86
CA LEU A 171 4.83 2.13 1.53
C LEU A 171 4.57 1.88 3.03
N CYS A 172 3.80 2.77 3.68
CA CYS A 172 3.38 2.59 5.07
C CYS A 172 2.62 1.28 5.28
N TRP A 173 1.85 0.81 4.31
CA TRP A 173 1.16 -0.48 4.42
C TRP A 173 2.12 -1.67 4.51
N ILE A 174 3.33 -1.53 3.98
CA ILE A 174 4.37 -2.56 4.05
C ILE A 174 5.07 -2.54 5.42
N ASP A 175 5.50 -1.36 5.86
CA ASP A 175 6.17 -1.18 7.15
C ASP A 175 5.92 0.23 7.72
N PRO A 176 4.95 0.41 8.61
CA PRO A 176 4.61 1.72 9.18
C PRO A 176 5.69 2.28 10.10
N VAL A 177 6.65 1.47 10.52
CA VAL A 177 7.77 1.93 11.36
C VAL A 177 8.85 2.59 10.49
N ARG A 178 9.11 2.03 9.32
CA ARG A 178 10.11 2.56 8.37
C ARG A 178 9.53 3.63 7.45
N PHE A 179 8.31 3.43 6.99
CA PHE A 179 7.63 4.32 6.04
C PHE A 179 6.47 5.02 6.74
N ALA A 180 6.72 6.19 7.32
CA ALA A 180 5.63 6.96 7.92
C ALA A 180 4.66 7.46 6.83
N PRO A 181 3.34 7.40 7.07
CA PRO A 181 2.36 7.99 6.16
C PRO A 181 2.51 9.50 6.24
N LEU A 182 3.19 10.05 5.27
CA LEU A 182 3.34 11.50 5.17
C LEU A 182 2.21 12.00 4.27
N GLU A 183 1.23 12.69 4.84
CA GLU A 183 0.41 13.64 4.09
C GLU A 183 1.35 14.79 3.66
N THR A 184 2.09 14.61 2.57
CA THR A 184 3.19 15.50 2.32
C THR A 184 3.24 15.95 0.87
N THR A 185 3.53 17.23 0.76
CA THR A 185 4.07 17.79 -0.47
C THR A 185 5.32 17.02 -0.89
N PRO A 186 5.62 16.89 -2.19
CA PRO A 186 6.77 16.12 -2.70
C PRO A 186 8.10 16.42 -2.03
N SER A 187 8.30 17.66 -1.56
CA SER A 187 9.52 18.10 -0.88
C SER A 187 9.75 17.46 0.51
N THR A 188 8.68 17.12 1.23
CA THR A 188 8.80 16.50 2.56
C THR A 188 9.07 15.01 2.48
N GLY A 189 8.54 14.33 1.45
CA GLY A 189 8.80 12.91 1.19
C GLY A 189 10.28 12.68 0.87
N THR A 190 10.90 13.52 0.05
CA THR A 190 12.33 13.43 -0.27
C THR A 190 13.19 13.65 0.96
N ALA A 191 12.91 14.66 1.78
CA ALA A 191 13.64 14.93 3.02
C ALA A 191 13.51 13.76 4.04
N TYR A 192 12.36 13.12 4.10
CA TYR A 192 12.15 11.95 4.95
C TYR A 192 12.96 10.74 4.48
N LEU A 193 12.94 10.45 3.19
CA LEU A 193 13.72 9.36 2.59
C LEU A 193 15.23 9.59 2.72
N GLU A 194 15.67 10.82 2.58
CA GLU A 194 17.08 11.21 2.83
C GLU A 194 17.47 11.02 4.30
N ALA A 195 16.58 11.31 5.24
CA ALA A 195 16.82 11.08 6.66
C ALA A 195 16.92 9.58 6.99
N LEU A 196 16.03 8.74 6.41
CA LEU A 196 16.10 7.29 6.52
C LEU A 196 17.40 6.73 5.93
N ALA A 197 17.79 7.21 4.76
CA ALA A 197 19.05 6.80 4.11
C ALA A 197 20.29 7.13 4.95
N ARG A 198 20.22 8.19 5.76
CA ARG A 198 21.29 8.59 6.69
C ARG A 198 21.23 7.89 8.04
N GLY A 199 20.32 6.92 8.23
CA GLY A 199 20.15 6.22 9.51
C GLY A 199 19.53 7.07 10.62
N ALA A 200 19.01 8.24 10.30
CA ALA A 200 18.27 9.07 11.24
C ALA A 200 16.83 8.55 11.35
N THR A 201 16.34 8.37 12.58
CA THR A 201 14.90 8.12 12.80
C THR A 201 14.20 9.48 12.75
N PRO A 202 13.50 9.82 11.66
CA PRO A 202 12.81 11.10 11.59
C PRO A 202 11.69 11.13 12.61
N ALA A 203 11.52 12.26 13.31
CA ALA A 203 10.39 12.45 14.19
C ALA A 203 9.10 12.42 13.36
N LEU A 204 8.18 11.54 13.72
CA LEU A 204 6.86 11.47 13.09
C LEU A 204 6.16 12.82 13.24
N PRO A 205 5.63 13.43 12.18
CA PRO A 205 4.79 14.61 12.31
C PRO A 205 3.57 14.22 13.16
N GLN A 206 3.32 14.97 14.24
CA GLN A 206 2.14 14.75 15.05
C GLN A 206 0.90 14.99 14.19
N ARG A 207 0.02 13.99 14.09
CA ARG A 207 -1.32 14.15 13.49
C ARG A 207 -1.99 15.33 14.20
N ARG A 208 -2.32 16.38 13.45
CA ARG A 208 -3.30 17.35 13.95
C ARG A 208 -4.62 16.60 14.08
N ALA A 209 -5.12 16.51 15.31
CA ALA A 209 -6.47 16.03 15.55
C ALA A 209 -7.44 16.77 14.61
N PRO A 210 -8.40 16.07 13.98
CA PRO A 210 -9.40 16.75 13.18
C PRO A 210 -10.04 17.85 14.03
N ARG A 211 -10.06 19.08 13.51
CA ARG A 211 -10.82 20.15 14.13
C ARG A 211 -12.29 19.76 14.03
N ILE A 212 -12.86 19.30 15.12
CA ILE A 212 -14.30 19.18 15.26
C ILE A 212 -14.81 20.63 15.32
N ASP A 213 -15.47 21.06 14.26
CA ASP A 213 -16.15 22.34 14.23
C ASP A 213 -17.28 22.31 15.27
N PRO A 214 -17.26 23.17 16.30
CA PRO A 214 -18.26 23.13 17.35
C PRO A 214 -19.67 23.52 16.90
N GLU A 215 -19.85 24.00 15.66
CA GLU A 215 -21.16 24.43 15.12
C GLU A 215 -22.04 23.27 14.56
N GLN A 216 -21.54 22.02 14.53
CA GLN A 216 -22.36 20.89 14.04
C GLN A 216 -23.09 20.12 15.16
N THR A 217 -23.06 20.56 16.40
CA THR A 217 -23.72 19.88 17.55
C THR A 217 -25.03 20.52 17.98
N GLU A 218 -25.52 21.55 17.32
CA GLU A 218 -26.85 22.10 17.61
C GLU A 218 -27.81 21.76 16.46
N GLY A 219 -28.38 20.57 16.49
CA GLY A 219 -29.42 20.19 15.52
C GLY A 219 -29.78 18.70 15.52
N LEU A 220 -30.05 18.13 16.71
CA LEU A 220 -30.80 16.87 16.84
C LEU A 220 -31.69 16.95 18.08
#